data_cb667f2a2df70a4c6ea7a06a8f4812f4
#
_entry.id   cb667f2a2df70a4c6ea7a06a8f4812f4
#
_cell.length_a   1.000
_cell.length_b   1.000
_cell.length_c   1.000
_cell.angle_alpha   90.00
_cell.angle_beta   90.00
_cell.angle_gamma   90.00
#
_symmetry.space_group_name_H-M   'P 1'
#
loop_
_entity.id
_entity.type
_entity.pdbx_description
1 polymer ?
#
loop_
_entity_poly.entity_id
_entity_poly.type
_entity_poly.pdbx_seq_one_letter_code
_entity_poly.pdbx_strand_id
1 'polypeptide(L)'
;MATTTTSPGTQTGAKQPPDAQRKIEEFRSLFADAPELGKKALENVIAELKSQVSEPRAKVESAGRVGARLGQRSELTMIVPLAPGGAKRLRAFLKMLDGNLSGGADKVGTLHDMRFVFIDNDTRMLFATSFDGDWDVYIDDFVTKIPDFLDVIDSAWEGWPGIRSPQAKDYLVKHQITAEGWYVANPDLTVADITRLKRIGKAVDEFLDKVSA
;
A
#
# COMPACT_ATOMS: atom_id res chain seq x y z
N MET A 1 -44.05 -34.60 38.67
CA MET A 1 -44.53 -33.59 37.69
C MET A 1 -43.72 -32.30 37.92
N ALA A 2 -42.78 -32.05 37.06
CA ALA A 2 -41.94 -30.83 37.10
C ALA A 2 -42.12 -30.13 35.74
N THR A 3 -42.75 -28.98 35.78
CA THR A 3 -43.00 -28.11 34.63
C THR A 3 -41.80 -27.24 34.35
N THR A 4 -41.18 -27.45 33.21
CA THR A 4 -40.05 -26.66 32.67
C THR A 4 -40.64 -25.43 31.97
N THR A 5 -40.40 -24.23 32.51
CA THR A 5 -40.74 -22.99 31.88
C THR A 5 -39.58 -22.47 31.03
N THR A 6 -39.78 -22.47 29.72
CA THR A 6 -38.81 -21.91 28.74
C THR A 6 -39.08 -20.42 28.63
N SER A 7 -38.09 -19.56 29.00
CA SER A 7 -38.13 -18.13 28.73
C SER A 7 -37.69 -17.83 27.32
N PRO A 8 -38.37 -16.91 26.59
CA PRO A 8 -37.90 -16.48 25.27
C PRO A 8 -36.73 -15.50 25.41
N GLY A 9 -35.61 -15.84 24.78
CA GLY A 9 -34.45 -14.96 24.71
C GLY A 9 -34.75 -13.72 23.88
N THR A 10 -34.69 -12.58 24.50
CA THR A 10 -34.77 -11.25 23.88
C THR A 10 -33.48 -11.00 23.12
N GLN A 11 -33.52 -11.06 21.78
CA GLN A 11 -32.46 -10.54 20.93
C GLN A 11 -32.46 -9.01 21.07
N THR A 12 -31.58 -8.49 21.90
CA THR A 12 -31.24 -7.05 21.93
C THR A 12 -30.43 -6.73 20.69
N GLY A 13 -31.06 -6.20 19.67
CA GLY A 13 -30.39 -5.56 18.54
C GLY A 13 -29.52 -4.42 19.07
N ALA A 14 -28.20 -4.58 18.97
CA ALA A 14 -27.26 -3.55 19.36
C ALA A 14 -27.52 -2.30 18.51
N LYS A 15 -28.01 -1.21 19.14
CA LYS A 15 -28.12 0.11 18.53
C LYS A 15 -26.72 0.55 18.10
N GLN A 16 -26.52 0.79 16.82
CA GLN A 16 -25.28 1.38 16.32
C GLN A 16 -24.99 2.71 17.03
N PRO A 17 -23.69 3.04 17.26
CA PRO A 17 -23.33 4.33 17.84
C PRO A 17 -23.91 5.48 17.00
N PRO A 18 -24.34 6.59 17.61
CA PRO A 18 -24.91 7.75 16.92
C PRO A 18 -24.03 8.31 15.79
N ASP A 19 -22.71 8.15 15.91
CA ASP A 19 -21.72 8.58 14.92
C ASP A 19 -21.75 7.73 13.64
N ALA A 20 -21.99 6.43 13.73
CA ALA A 20 -22.10 5.54 12.58
C ALA A 20 -23.36 5.87 11.74
N GLN A 21 -24.47 6.14 12.39
CA GLN A 21 -25.71 6.53 11.70
C GLN A 21 -25.55 7.86 10.96
N ARG A 22 -24.91 8.85 11.57
CA ARG A 22 -24.62 10.14 10.94
C ARG A 22 -23.74 9.99 9.70
N LYS A 23 -22.68 9.16 9.76
CA LYS A 23 -21.81 8.88 8.61
C LYS A 23 -22.57 8.22 7.46
N ILE A 24 -23.47 7.28 7.74
CA ILE A 24 -24.30 6.64 6.73
C ILE A 24 -25.20 7.66 6.01
N GLU A 25 -25.84 8.57 6.74
CA GLU A 25 -26.67 9.62 6.13
C GLU A 25 -25.81 10.60 5.29
N GLU A 26 -24.62 10.93 5.75
CA GLU A 26 -23.66 11.73 4.98
C GLU A 26 -23.28 11.05 3.67
N PHE A 27 -22.94 9.75 3.68
CA PHE A 27 -22.67 8.99 2.46
C PHE A 27 -23.87 8.95 1.49
N ARG A 28 -25.07 8.75 2.00
CA ARG A 28 -26.28 8.80 1.16
C ARG A 28 -26.47 10.17 0.51
N SER A 29 -26.18 11.24 1.24
CA SER A 29 -26.24 12.60 0.70
C SER A 29 -25.20 12.82 -0.40
N LEU A 30 -23.96 12.35 -0.21
CA LEU A 30 -22.88 12.44 -1.21
C LEU A 30 -23.19 11.62 -2.49
N PHE A 31 -24.00 10.56 -2.39
CA PHE A 31 -24.43 9.74 -3.51
C PHE A 31 -25.79 10.14 -4.10
N ALA A 32 -26.37 11.26 -3.67
CA ALA A 32 -27.70 11.68 -4.11
C ALA A 32 -27.78 11.92 -5.62
N ASP A 33 -26.71 12.40 -6.25
CA ASP A 33 -26.55 12.64 -7.69
C ASP A 33 -25.84 11.49 -8.43
N ALA A 34 -25.46 10.42 -7.75
CA ALA A 34 -24.83 9.27 -8.38
C ALA A 34 -25.81 8.50 -9.28
N PRO A 35 -25.31 7.76 -10.30
CA PRO A 35 -26.15 6.85 -11.08
C PRO A 35 -26.90 5.84 -10.19
N GLU A 36 -28.08 5.39 -10.61
CA GLU A 36 -28.92 4.44 -9.84
C GLU A 36 -28.17 3.16 -9.43
N LEU A 37 -27.25 2.70 -10.29
CA LEU A 37 -26.37 1.58 -9.97
C LEU A 37 -25.51 1.87 -8.71
N GLY A 38 -24.94 3.06 -8.63
CA GLY A 38 -24.12 3.49 -7.49
C GLY A 38 -24.93 3.60 -6.20
N LYS A 39 -26.13 4.18 -6.27
CA LYS A 39 -27.04 4.28 -5.11
C LYS A 39 -27.44 2.90 -4.57
N LYS A 40 -27.85 2.00 -5.46
CA LYS A 40 -28.19 0.63 -5.10
C LYS A 40 -27.01 -0.14 -4.50
N ALA A 41 -25.82 0.00 -5.08
CA ALA A 41 -24.62 -0.63 -4.58
C ALA A 41 -24.24 -0.10 -3.19
N LEU A 42 -24.38 1.22 -2.96
CA LEU A 42 -24.14 1.82 -1.65
C LEU A 42 -25.02 1.19 -0.55
N GLU A 43 -26.32 1.02 -0.80
CA GLU A 43 -27.22 0.41 0.20
C GLU A 43 -26.82 -1.05 0.50
N ASN A 44 -26.39 -1.83 -0.50
CA ASN A 44 -25.90 -3.17 -0.29
C ASN A 44 -24.63 -3.19 0.57
N VAL A 45 -23.67 -2.30 0.29
CA VAL A 45 -22.43 -2.16 1.08
C VAL A 45 -22.74 -1.74 2.51
N ILE A 46 -23.65 -0.77 2.70
CA ILE A 46 -24.08 -0.35 4.04
C ILE A 46 -24.70 -1.53 4.81
N ALA A 47 -25.52 -2.34 4.16
CA ALA A 47 -26.14 -3.51 4.78
C ALA A 47 -25.08 -4.56 5.18
N GLU A 48 -24.08 -4.80 4.31
CA GLU A 48 -22.97 -5.71 4.58
C GLU A 48 -22.13 -5.23 5.76
N LEU A 49 -21.70 -3.95 5.75
CA LEU A 49 -20.92 -3.37 6.84
C LEU A 49 -21.63 -3.40 8.19
N LYS A 50 -22.98 -3.30 8.21
CA LYS A 50 -23.77 -3.45 9.43
C LYS A 50 -23.79 -4.88 9.96
N SER A 51 -23.65 -5.87 9.09
CA SER A 51 -23.66 -7.30 9.45
C SER A 51 -22.28 -7.82 9.87
N GLN A 52 -21.19 -7.13 9.47
CA GLN A 52 -19.84 -7.55 9.80
C GLN A 52 -19.50 -7.15 11.25
N VAL A 53 -19.13 -8.15 12.07
CA VAL A 53 -18.38 -7.90 13.32
C VAL A 53 -16.95 -7.62 12.90
N SER A 54 -16.57 -6.34 12.79
CA SER A 54 -15.21 -5.98 12.39
C SER A 54 -14.25 -6.22 13.55
N GLU A 55 -13.26 -7.07 13.32
CA GLU A 55 -12.07 -7.07 14.16
C GLU A 55 -11.34 -5.73 14.05
N PRO A 56 -10.67 -5.28 15.14
CA PRO A 56 -9.90 -4.05 15.09
C PRO A 56 -8.80 -4.17 14.02
N ARG A 57 -8.91 -3.42 12.95
CA ARG A 57 -7.86 -3.30 11.95
C ARG A 57 -6.87 -2.22 12.34
N ALA A 58 -5.60 -2.37 11.92
CA ALA A 58 -4.61 -1.31 12.04
C ALA A 58 -5.18 -0.02 11.43
N LYS A 59 -4.95 1.10 12.13
CA LYS A 59 -5.36 2.42 11.63
C LYS A 59 -4.32 2.95 10.67
N VAL A 60 -4.77 3.68 9.67
CA VAL A 60 -3.88 4.42 8.78
C VAL A 60 -3.27 5.59 9.57
N GLU A 61 -1.95 5.67 9.53
CA GLU A 61 -1.14 6.71 10.18
C GLU A 61 -0.26 7.40 9.13
N SER A 62 0.52 8.41 9.53
CA SER A 62 1.51 9.02 8.67
C SER A 62 2.75 8.12 8.56
N ALA A 63 3.32 8.01 7.37
CA ALA A 63 4.59 7.31 7.13
C ALA A 63 5.84 8.15 7.51
N GLY A 64 5.65 9.37 7.96
CA GLY A 64 6.71 10.34 8.28
C GLY A 64 6.42 11.68 7.62
N ARG A 65 7.31 12.18 6.75
CA ARG A 65 7.14 13.48 6.06
C ARG A 65 5.91 13.50 5.17
N VAL A 66 5.64 12.40 4.47
CA VAL A 66 4.55 12.24 3.51
C VAL A 66 4.26 10.74 3.32
N GLY A 67 3.05 10.41 2.85
CA GLY A 67 2.59 9.05 2.64
C GLY A 67 1.81 8.48 3.82
N ALA A 68 1.13 7.39 3.56
CA ALA A 68 0.33 6.65 4.53
C ALA A 68 1.09 5.43 5.06
N ARG A 69 0.83 5.07 6.32
CA ARG A 69 1.35 3.87 6.98
C ARG A 69 0.21 3.04 7.56
N LEU A 70 0.29 1.73 7.41
CA LEU A 70 -0.64 0.77 7.98
C LEU A 70 0.15 -0.38 8.61
N GLY A 71 0.21 -0.44 9.94
CA GLY A 71 1.08 -1.38 10.66
C GLY A 71 2.55 -1.12 10.37
N GLN A 72 3.26 -2.12 9.84
CA GLN A 72 4.66 -2.01 9.45
C GLN A 72 4.87 -1.49 8.02
N ARG A 73 3.79 -1.37 7.23
CA ARG A 73 3.83 -0.98 5.83
C ARG A 73 3.62 0.51 5.65
N SER A 74 4.44 1.11 4.82
CA SER A 74 4.30 2.49 4.34
C SER A 74 4.18 2.52 2.82
N GLU A 75 3.50 3.54 2.28
CA GLU A 75 3.40 3.75 0.85
C GLU A 75 4.15 5.02 0.43
N LEU A 76 4.63 5.01 -0.80
CA LEU A 76 5.12 6.17 -1.51
C LEU A 76 4.51 6.16 -2.91
N THR A 77 3.75 7.19 -3.21
CA THR A 77 3.15 7.41 -4.53
C THR A 77 3.56 8.79 -5.03
N MET A 78 4.19 8.85 -6.20
CA MET A 78 4.63 10.11 -6.80
C MET A 78 4.12 10.24 -8.23
N ILE A 79 3.87 11.47 -8.65
CA ILE A 79 3.68 11.83 -10.06
C ILE A 79 4.72 12.88 -10.41
N VAL A 80 5.67 12.50 -11.27
CA VAL A 80 6.79 13.36 -11.65
C VAL A 80 6.73 13.70 -13.13
N PRO A 81 7.09 14.95 -13.52
CA PRO A 81 7.29 15.30 -14.91
C PRO A 81 8.54 14.60 -15.45
N LEU A 82 8.50 14.17 -16.69
CA LEU A 82 9.65 13.57 -17.36
C LEU A 82 10.46 14.60 -18.13
N ALA A 83 11.76 14.56 -17.98
CA ALA A 83 12.69 15.37 -18.76
C ALA A 83 12.62 14.98 -20.26
N PRO A 84 13.02 15.88 -21.18
CA PRO A 84 13.08 15.55 -22.61
C PRO A 84 13.85 14.24 -22.88
N GLY A 85 13.19 13.29 -23.52
CA GLY A 85 13.72 11.94 -23.79
C GLY A 85 13.78 11.02 -22.56
N GLY A 86 13.32 11.47 -21.39
CA GLY A 86 13.33 10.70 -20.14
C GLY A 86 12.55 9.41 -20.25
N ALA A 87 11.34 9.43 -20.78
CA ALA A 87 10.52 8.24 -20.98
C ALA A 87 11.23 7.17 -21.82
N LYS A 88 11.89 7.58 -22.92
CA LYS A 88 12.63 6.68 -23.81
C LYS A 88 13.81 6.03 -23.08
N ARG A 89 14.59 6.84 -22.34
CA ARG A 89 15.76 6.34 -21.58
C ARG A 89 15.33 5.39 -20.49
N LEU A 90 14.33 5.75 -19.70
CA LEU A 90 13.84 4.92 -18.60
C LEU A 90 13.25 3.59 -19.11
N ARG A 91 12.45 3.60 -20.18
CA ARG A 91 11.95 2.35 -20.78
C ARG A 91 13.08 1.44 -21.25
N ALA A 92 14.12 2.00 -21.85
CA ALA A 92 15.27 1.21 -22.30
C ALA A 92 16.01 0.59 -21.09
N PHE A 93 16.18 1.35 -20.02
CA PHE A 93 16.81 0.88 -18.80
C PHE A 93 15.98 -0.21 -18.12
N LEU A 94 14.66 -0.01 -17.96
CA LEU A 94 13.76 -1.01 -17.37
C LEU A 94 13.75 -2.31 -18.17
N LYS A 95 13.79 -2.25 -19.51
CA LYS A 95 13.93 -3.45 -20.37
C LYS A 95 15.27 -4.16 -20.20
N MET A 96 16.35 -3.41 -20.03
CA MET A 96 17.67 -3.99 -19.76
C MET A 96 17.70 -4.75 -18.42
N LEU A 97 16.91 -4.28 -17.46
CA LEU A 97 16.76 -4.90 -16.15
C LEU A 97 15.72 -6.03 -16.12
N ASP A 98 15.09 -6.35 -17.25
CA ASP A 98 13.95 -7.27 -17.33
C ASP A 98 14.21 -8.55 -16.52
N GLY A 99 13.38 -8.77 -15.49
CA GLY A 99 13.57 -9.84 -14.50
C GLY A 99 14.65 -9.60 -13.43
N ASN A 100 15.51 -8.57 -13.55
CA ASN A 100 16.63 -8.29 -12.62
C ASN A 100 16.46 -7.00 -11.80
N LEU A 101 15.29 -6.39 -11.81
CA LEU A 101 14.98 -5.27 -10.90
C LEU A 101 15.15 -5.65 -9.43
N SER A 102 14.99 -6.94 -9.12
CA SER A 102 15.20 -7.51 -7.78
C SER A 102 16.62 -7.28 -7.25
N GLY A 103 17.66 -7.33 -8.09
CA GLY A 103 19.03 -7.19 -7.61
C GLY A 103 19.36 -5.85 -6.92
N GLY A 104 18.65 -4.76 -7.28
CA GLY A 104 18.72 -3.48 -6.57
C GLY A 104 17.78 -3.43 -5.37
N ALA A 105 16.52 -3.83 -5.56
CA ALA A 105 15.49 -3.82 -4.54
C ALA A 105 15.82 -4.74 -3.35
N ASP A 106 16.36 -5.94 -3.61
CA ASP A 106 16.77 -6.90 -2.58
C ASP A 106 17.85 -6.33 -1.64
N LYS A 107 18.74 -5.45 -2.16
CA LYS A 107 19.75 -4.79 -1.33
C LYS A 107 19.14 -3.79 -0.33
N VAL A 108 18.02 -3.17 -0.68
CA VAL A 108 17.29 -2.28 0.22
C VAL A 108 16.68 -3.09 1.37
N GLY A 109 16.07 -4.23 1.06
CA GLY A 109 15.60 -5.22 2.04
C GLY A 109 14.28 -4.87 2.72
N THR A 110 13.70 -3.71 2.45
CA THR A 110 12.43 -3.23 3.02
C THR A 110 11.35 -3.02 1.96
N LEU A 111 11.68 -3.19 0.69
CA LEU A 111 10.80 -2.94 -0.44
C LEU A 111 9.91 -4.15 -0.74
N HIS A 112 8.59 -3.96 -0.74
CA HIS A 112 7.61 -5.00 -1.05
C HIS A 112 7.22 -5.05 -2.52
N ASP A 113 6.93 -3.89 -3.08
CA ASP A 113 6.61 -3.72 -4.49
C ASP A 113 7.07 -2.35 -4.98
N MET A 114 7.29 -2.26 -6.30
CA MET A 114 7.67 -1.03 -6.97
C MET A 114 7.14 -1.07 -8.41
N ARG A 115 6.56 0.04 -8.87
CA ARG A 115 6.04 0.13 -10.23
C ARG A 115 6.24 1.51 -10.83
N PHE A 116 6.51 1.50 -12.13
CA PHE A 116 6.68 2.69 -12.96
C PHE A 116 5.59 2.69 -14.03
N VAL A 117 4.76 3.73 -14.08
CA VAL A 117 3.69 3.85 -15.06
C VAL A 117 3.82 5.16 -15.80
N PHE A 118 4.04 5.09 -17.11
CA PHE A 118 4.09 6.28 -17.95
C PHE A 118 2.65 6.75 -18.23
N ILE A 119 2.39 8.02 -17.99
CA ILE A 119 1.07 8.64 -18.15
C ILE A 119 1.17 9.90 -19.03
N ASP A 120 0.03 10.40 -19.46
CA ASP A 120 -0.11 11.65 -20.23
C ASP A 120 0.81 11.71 -21.47
N ASN A 121 0.74 10.67 -22.32
CA ASN A 121 1.56 10.55 -23.52
C ASN A 121 3.06 10.71 -23.22
N ASP A 122 3.55 10.03 -22.16
CA ASP A 122 4.95 10.01 -21.76
C ASP A 122 5.51 11.34 -21.25
N THR A 123 4.66 12.28 -20.87
CA THR A 123 5.10 13.54 -20.26
C THR A 123 5.26 13.46 -18.75
N ARG A 124 4.56 12.51 -18.11
CA ARG A 124 4.65 12.26 -16.68
C ARG A 124 4.80 10.77 -16.38
N MET A 125 5.26 10.47 -15.19
CA MET A 125 5.34 9.12 -14.68
C MET A 125 4.72 9.04 -13.29
N LEU A 126 3.89 8.03 -13.07
CA LEU A 126 3.51 7.58 -11.74
C LEU A 126 4.55 6.56 -11.28
N PHE A 127 5.17 6.84 -10.14
CA PHE A 127 5.99 5.90 -9.39
C PHE A 127 5.25 5.54 -8.10
N ALA A 128 5.08 4.26 -7.85
CA ALA A 128 4.44 3.81 -6.62
C ALA A 128 5.20 2.62 -6.03
N THR A 129 5.33 2.63 -4.70
CA THR A 129 6.04 1.59 -3.96
C THR A 129 5.42 1.40 -2.59
N SER A 130 5.57 0.21 -2.01
CA SER A 130 5.30 -0.05 -0.60
C SER A 130 6.55 -0.64 0.08
N PHE A 131 6.79 -0.21 1.31
CA PHE A 131 8.02 -0.51 2.05
C PHE A 131 7.76 -0.67 3.54
N ASP A 132 8.74 -1.18 4.28
CA ASP A 132 8.68 -1.30 5.74
C ASP A 132 9.23 -0.04 6.41
N GLY A 133 8.53 0.42 7.45
CA GLY A 133 9.04 1.44 8.37
C GLY A 133 8.82 2.88 7.92
N ASP A 134 9.68 3.78 8.39
CA ASP A 134 9.53 5.22 8.22
C ASP A 134 10.10 5.73 6.90
N TRP A 135 9.47 6.75 6.34
CA TRP A 135 9.82 7.37 5.07
C TRP A 135 11.27 7.86 5.00
N ASP A 136 11.75 8.57 6.03
CA ASP A 136 13.12 9.10 6.02
C ASP A 136 14.17 7.98 6.02
N VAL A 137 13.96 6.93 6.80
CA VAL A 137 14.84 5.76 6.86
C VAL A 137 14.86 5.04 5.52
N TYR A 138 13.70 4.88 4.90
CA TYR A 138 13.58 4.24 3.59
C TYR A 138 14.36 5.00 2.51
N ILE A 139 14.26 6.33 2.45
CA ILE A 139 15.03 7.14 1.49
C ILE A 139 16.53 7.07 1.78
N ASP A 140 16.95 7.11 3.05
CA ASP A 140 18.36 7.01 3.44
C ASP A 140 18.98 5.65 3.09
N ASP A 141 18.18 4.58 3.10
CA ASP A 141 18.60 3.26 2.61
C ASP A 141 18.96 3.29 1.11
N PHE A 142 18.22 3.99 0.30
CA PHE A 142 18.56 4.17 -1.11
C PHE A 142 19.84 4.98 -1.31
N VAL A 143 20.00 6.07 -0.57
CA VAL A 143 21.22 6.90 -0.62
C VAL A 143 22.47 6.08 -0.31
N THR A 144 22.37 5.13 0.60
CA THR A 144 23.51 4.33 1.08
C THR A 144 23.74 3.07 0.28
N LYS A 145 22.67 2.38 -0.14
CA LYS A 145 22.77 1.03 -0.69
C LYS A 145 22.83 0.98 -2.22
N ILE A 146 22.07 1.85 -2.92
CA ILE A 146 21.93 1.81 -4.38
C ILE A 146 21.85 3.20 -5.05
N PRO A 147 22.66 4.20 -4.64
CA PRO A 147 22.48 5.58 -5.10
C PRO A 147 22.62 5.75 -6.61
N ASP A 148 23.61 5.11 -7.24
CA ASP A 148 23.84 5.26 -8.69
C ASP A 148 22.71 4.60 -9.51
N PHE A 149 22.12 3.53 -9.00
CA PHE A 149 20.98 2.88 -9.63
C PHE A 149 19.76 3.80 -9.65
N LEU A 150 19.50 4.49 -8.55
CA LEU A 150 18.43 5.50 -8.47
C LEU A 150 18.71 6.69 -9.39
N ASP A 151 19.92 7.24 -9.38
CA ASP A 151 20.25 8.37 -10.23
C ASP A 151 20.13 8.05 -11.73
N VAL A 152 20.35 6.82 -12.14
CA VAL A 152 20.04 6.38 -13.53
C VAL A 152 18.55 6.44 -13.82
N ILE A 153 17.71 5.91 -12.93
CA ILE A 153 16.25 5.94 -13.06
C ILE A 153 15.73 7.37 -13.02
N ASP A 154 16.10 8.10 -11.98
CA ASP A 154 15.51 9.38 -11.62
C ASP A 154 16.07 10.53 -12.48
N SER A 155 17.21 10.32 -13.18
CA SER A 155 17.68 11.24 -14.24
C SER A 155 16.69 11.38 -15.40
N ALA A 156 15.70 10.51 -15.49
CA ALA A 156 14.57 10.65 -16.41
C ALA A 156 13.57 11.74 -15.96
N TRP A 157 13.63 12.20 -14.72
CA TRP A 157 12.71 13.18 -14.15
C TRP A 157 13.20 14.59 -14.38
N GLU A 158 12.28 15.50 -14.65
CA GLU A 158 12.61 16.90 -14.83
C GLU A 158 13.06 17.52 -13.50
N GLY A 159 14.25 18.14 -13.52
CA GLY A 159 14.79 18.85 -12.36
C GLY A 159 15.24 17.93 -11.21
N TRP A 160 15.46 16.65 -11.44
CA TRP A 160 16.03 15.76 -10.43
C TRP A 160 17.42 16.24 -9.97
N PRO A 161 17.62 16.48 -8.66
CA PRO A 161 18.87 17.04 -8.17
C PRO A 161 19.99 16.00 -7.93
N GLY A 162 19.68 14.71 -8.07
CA GLY A 162 20.53 13.59 -7.66
C GLY A 162 20.22 13.11 -6.24
N ILE A 163 20.29 11.79 -6.01
CA ILE A 163 19.90 11.19 -4.72
C ILE A 163 20.80 11.61 -3.55
N ARG A 164 22.07 11.94 -3.83
CA ARG A 164 23.03 12.42 -2.81
C ARG A 164 22.91 13.92 -2.53
N SER A 165 22.07 14.62 -3.27
CA SER A 165 21.82 16.05 -3.06
C SER A 165 21.05 16.30 -1.76
N PRO A 166 21.37 17.35 -0.98
CA PRO A 166 20.55 17.75 0.16
C PRO A 166 19.10 18.12 -0.23
N GLN A 167 18.83 18.44 -1.51
CA GLN A 167 17.52 18.74 -2.03
C GLN A 167 16.73 17.49 -2.47
N ALA A 168 17.33 16.30 -2.46
CA ALA A 168 16.67 15.08 -2.96
C ALA A 168 15.36 14.77 -2.21
N LYS A 169 15.39 14.81 -0.87
CA LYS A 169 14.20 14.56 -0.05
C LYS A 169 13.09 15.59 -0.29
N ASP A 170 13.43 16.85 -0.45
CA ASP A 170 12.45 17.91 -0.72
C ASP A 170 11.84 17.76 -2.12
N TYR A 171 12.63 17.33 -3.10
CA TYR A 171 12.14 17.01 -4.44
C TYR A 171 11.12 15.86 -4.38
N LEU A 172 11.43 14.77 -3.67
CA LEU A 172 10.54 13.64 -3.49
C LEU A 172 9.23 14.06 -2.81
N VAL A 173 9.30 14.76 -1.70
CA VAL A 173 8.12 15.27 -0.97
C VAL A 173 7.25 16.15 -1.87
N LYS A 174 7.85 17.04 -2.67
CA LYS A 174 7.12 17.93 -3.59
C LYS A 174 6.27 17.17 -4.61
N HIS A 175 6.70 16.00 -5.06
CA HIS A 175 6.03 15.24 -6.10
C HIS A 175 5.22 14.06 -5.55
N GLN A 176 5.28 13.81 -4.25
CA GLN A 176 4.56 12.73 -3.60
C GLN A 176 3.12 13.12 -3.30
N ILE A 177 2.22 12.14 -3.46
CA ILE A 177 0.80 12.23 -3.16
C ILE A 177 0.50 11.11 -2.16
N THR A 178 -0.12 11.44 -1.04
CA THR A 178 -0.56 10.43 -0.07
C THR A 178 -1.78 9.69 -0.62
N ALA A 179 -1.79 8.37 -0.52
CA ALA A 179 -2.92 7.55 -0.93
C ALA A 179 -4.15 7.82 -0.05
N GLU A 180 -5.29 8.15 -0.67
CA GLU A 180 -6.58 8.32 0.03
C GLU A 180 -7.23 7.00 0.43
N GLY A 181 -6.92 5.92 -0.28
CA GLY A 181 -7.40 4.59 0.01
C GLY A 181 -6.31 3.56 -0.24
N TRP A 182 -6.01 2.74 0.76
CA TRP A 182 -4.97 1.73 0.68
C TRP A 182 -5.36 0.47 1.44
N TYR A 183 -5.30 -0.67 0.76
CA TYR A 183 -5.53 -1.97 1.36
C TYR A 183 -4.23 -2.76 1.45
N VAL A 184 -3.94 -3.28 2.63
CA VAL A 184 -2.80 -4.17 2.90
C VAL A 184 -3.32 -5.44 3.55
N ALA A 185 -3.08 -6.58 2.91
CA ALA A 185 -3.57 -7.88 3.40
C ALA A 185 -2.86 -8.32 4.69
N ASN A 186 -1.56 -8.05 4.81
CA ASN A 186 -0.72 -8.43 5.95
C ASN A 186 0.11 -7.22 6.42
N PRO A 187 -0.52 -6.25 7.12
CA PRO A 187 0.14 -5.02 7.51
C PRO A 187 1.26 -5.20 8.55
N ASP A 188 1.23 -6.31 9.29
CA ASP A 188 2.16 -6.58 10.39
C ASP A 188 3.42 -7.34 9.95
N LEU A 189 3.47 -7.81 8.69
CA LEU A 189 4.60 -8.58 8.18
C LEU A 189 5.57 -7.71 7.37
N THR A 190 6.82 -7.64 7.82
CA THR A 190 7.92 -7.03 7.08
C THR A 190 8.42 -7.94 5.95
N VAL A 191 9.24 -7.41 5.03
CA VAL A 191 9.96 -8.21 4.01
C VAL A 191 10.80 -9.29 4.67
N ALA A 192 11.46 -8.96 5.78
CA ALA A 192 12.27 -9.91 6.55
C ALA A 192 11.43 -11.04 7.13
N ASP A 193 10.25 -10.73 7.68
CA ASP A 193 9.31 -11.74 8.21
C ASP A 193 8.82 -12.66 7.10
N ILE A 194 8.42 -12.12 5.97
CA ILE A 194 7.95 -12.91 4.82
C ILE A 194 9.06 -13.84 4.32
N THR A 195 10.30 -13.34 4.23
CA THR A 195 11.46 -14.15 3.80
C THR A 195 11.74 -15.27 4.80
N ARG A 196 11.68 -14.98 6.10
CA ARG A 196 11.82 -15.97 7.17
C ARG A 196 10.72 -17.04 7.08
N LEU A 197 9.46 -16.63 6.95
CA LEU A 197 8.31 -17.54 6.86
C LEU A 197 8.39 -18.45 5.64
N LYS A 198 8.77 -17.91 4.47
CA LYS A 198 9.00 -18.73 3.25
C LYS A 198 10.09 -19.79 3.46
N ARG A 199 11.18 -19.44 4.15
CA ARG A 199 12.25 -20.40 4.48
C ARG A 199 11.78 -21.49 5.43
N ILE A 200 11.00 -21.14 6.44
CA ILE A 200 10.41 -22.10 7.39
C ILE A 200 9.45 -23.02 6.66
N GLY A 201 8.53 -22.47 5.86
CA GLY A 201 7.58 -23.25 5.06
C GLY A 201 8.29 -24.29 4.20
N LYS A 202 9.31 -23.87 3.43
CA LYS A 202 10.10 -24.78 2.63
C LYS A 202 10.75 -25.91 3.45
N ALA A 203 11.33 -25.62 4.61
CA ALA A 203 11.94 -26.61 5.47
C ALA A 203 10.92 -27.61 6.04
N VAL A 204 9.71 -27.16 6.35
CA VAL A 204 8.60 -28.00 6.80
C VAL A 204 8.15 -28.92 5.66
N ASP A 205 7.97 -28.41 4.44
CA ASP A 205 7.58 -29.21 3.29
C ASP A 205 8.63 -30.30 3.01
N GLU A 206 9.93 -29.96 2.99
CA GLU A 206 11.03 -30.91 2.82
C GLU A 206 11.08 -31.99 3.92
N PHE A 207 10.71 -31.63 5.16
CA PHE A 207 10.60 -32.58 6.25
C PHE A 207 9.42 -33.53 6.07
N LEU A 208 8.24 -33.02 5.72
CA LEU A 208 7.03 -33.80 5.49
C LEU A 208 7.20 -34.78 4.33
N ASP A 209 7.84 -34.36 3.24
CA ASP A 209 8.16 -35.24 2.11
C ASP A 209 9.03 -36.44 2.53
N LYS A 210 10.04 -36.19 3.39
CA LYS A 210 10.94 -37.25 3.88
C LYS A 210 10.28 -38.24 4.84
N VAL A 211 9.29 -37.82 5.61
CA VAL A 211 8.61 -38.73 6.56
C VAL A 211 7.41 -39.42 5.93
N SER A 212 6.98 -39.02 4.73
CA SER A 212 5.90 -39.61 3.98
C SER A 212 6.36 -40.59 2.89
N ALA A 213 7.68 -40.66 2.64
CA ALA A 213 8.31 -41.56 1.69
C ALA A 213 8.71 -42.88 2.36
#